data_447ac708c85ab70b75e373a16db30be3
#
_entry.id   447ac708c85ab70b75e373a16db30be3
#
_cell.length_a   1.000
_cell.length_b   1.000
_cell.length_c   1.000
_cell.angle_alpha   90.00
_cell.angle_beta   90.00
_cell.angle_gamma   90.00
#
_symmetry.space_group_name_H-M   'P 1'
#
loop_
_entity.id
_entity.type
_entity.pdbx_description
1 polymer ?
#
loop_
_entity_poly.entity_id
_entity_poly.type
_entity_poly.pdbx_seq_one_letter_code
_entity_poly.pdbx_strand_id
1 'polypeptide(L)'
;MSLLSKQNRVQFIALSLLCVMFSICWIAYIQWESTIASFTQEINMSMSQYSLLWTVNGIMILVAQPLIMPVIRLLKGNLKYQMLVGIAIFIMSFLVTSFAEQFSVFMIGMIILTLGEMFVWPAVPTIANQLAPKGKEGAFQGYVNSAATVGKAFGPLIGGVLVDTFNMQAMFLSMIGLLFIAVFFLMIYDRKLPKDV
;
A
#
# COMPACT_ATOMS: atom_id res chain seq x y z
N MET A 1 17.00 -30.33 -10.33
CA MET A 1 16.26 -29.25 -9.60
C MET A 1 16.51 -29.46 -8.11
N SER A 2 17.59 -28.87 -7.57
CA SER A 2 18.02 -29.09 -6.18
C SER A 2 17.00 -28.51 -5.24
N LEU A 3 16.55 -29.32 -4.31
CA LEU A 3 15.75 -28.95 -3.15
C LEU A 3 16.25 -27.62 -2.58
N LEU A 4 15.40 -26.60 -2.59
CA LEU A 4 15.65 -25.33 -1.93
C LEU A 4 16.17 -25.64 -0.53
N SER A 5 17.31 -25.09 -0.11
CA SER A 5 17.77 -25.24 1.25
C SER A 5 16.65 -24.83 2.19
N LYS A 6 16.59 -25.39 3.41
CA LYS A 6 15.56 -25.05 4.41
C LYS A 6 15.45 -23.53 4.60
N GLN A 7 16.56 -22.82 4.53
CA GLN A 7 16.66 -21.36 4.60
C GLN A 7 15.96 -20.67 3.42
N ASN A 8 16.21 -21.11 2.19
CA ASN A 8 15.57 -20.53 1.00
C ASN A 8 14.05 -20.70 1.03
N ARG A 9 13.56 -21.81 1.58
CA ARG A 9 12.11 -22.03 1.76
C ARG A 9 11.50 -21.04 2.75
N VAL A 10 12.19 -20.75 3.86
CA VAL A 10 11.72 -19.76 4.85
C VAL A 10 11.70 -18.36 4.25
N GLN A 11 12.75 -17.96 3.53
CA GLN A 11 12.80 -16.68 2.82
C GLN A 11 11.69 -16.54 1.79
N PHE A 12 11.39 -17.61 1.03
CA PHE A 12 10.29 -17.59 0.05
C PHE A 12 8.91 -17.47 0.71
N ILE A 13 8.68 -18.12 1.85
CA ILE A 13 7.43 -17.98 2.61
C ILE A 13 7.30 -16.53 3.12
N ALA A 14 8.37 -15.95 3.66
CA ALA A 14 8.37 -14.57 4.11
C ALA A 14 8.05 -13.59 2.96
N LEU A 15 8.68 -13.79 1.79
CA LEU A 15 8.37 -13.03 0.58
C LEU A 15 6.91 -13.18 0.17
N SER A 16 6.35 -14.39 0.19
CA SER A 16 4.95 -14.63 -0.18
C SER A 16 3.98 -13.88 0.73
N LEU A 17 4.22 -13.90 2.04
CA LEU A 17 3.41 -13.15 3.02
C LEU A 17 3.53 -11.63 2.79
N LEU A 18 4.74 -11.14 2.50
CA LEU A 18 4.98 -9.74 2.14
C LEU A 18 4.23 -9.37 0.85
N CYS A 19 4.25 -10.24 -0.17
CA CYS A 19 3.54 -10.03 -1.43
C CYS A 19 2.02 -9.97 -1.23
N VAL A 20 1.44 -10.83 -0.39
CA VAL A 20 0.01 -10.77 -0.06
C VAL A 20 -0.34 -9.44 0.60
N MET A 21 0.42 -9.04 1.61
CA MET A 21 0.27 -7.73 2.26
C MET A 21 0.33 -6.59 1.24
N PHE A 22 1.32 -6.63 0.34
CA PHE A 22 1.54 -5.59 -0.66
C PHE A 22 0.41 -5.53 -1.71
N SER A 23 -0.10 -6.69 -2.15
CA SER A 23 -1.28 -6.75 -3.03
C SER A 23 -2.50 -6.11 -2.36
N ILE A 24 -2.72 -6.35 -1.08
CA ILE A 24 -3.82 -5.74 -0.32
C ILE A 24 -3.66 -4.22 -0.24
N CYS A 25 -2.45 -3.72 0.02
CA CYS A 25 -2.19 -2.28 0.01
C CYS A 25 -2.49 -1.66 -1.37
N TRP A 26 -2.15 -2.36 -2.47
CA TRP A 26 -2.47 -1.92 -3.82
C TRP A 26 -3.97 -1.99 -4.14
N ILE A 27 -4.70 -3.00 -3.65
CA ILE A 27 -6.17 -3.07 -3.79
C ILE A 27 -6.82 -1.84 -3.15
N ALA A 28 -6.36 -1.44 -1.96
CA ALA A 28 -6.86 -0.24 -1.32
C ALA A 28 -6.44 1.03 -2.07
N TYR A 29 -5.15 1.19 -2.37
CA TYR A 29 -4.61 2.39 -3.01
C TYR A 29 -5.28 2.68 -4.36
N ILE A 30 -5.48 1.66 -5.21
CA ILE A 30 -6.02 1.84 -6.56
C ILE A 30 -7.47 2.33 -6.56
N GLN A 31 -8.19 2.28 -5.42
CA GLN A 31 -9.53 2.85 -5.32
C GLN A 31 -9.53 4.36 -5.60
N TRP A 32 -8.43 5.05 -5.30
CA TRP A 32 -8.28 6.47 -5.61
C TRP A 32 -8.24 6.76 -7.12
N GLU A 33 -7.72 5.83 -7.92
CA GLU A 33 -7.67 5.94 -9.38
C GLU A 33 -8.93 5.42 -10.07
N SER A 34 -9.74 4.62 -9.39
CA SER A 34 -10.91 3.96 -9.97
C SER A 34 -12.22 4.38 -9.30
N THR A 35 -12.61 3.73 -8.22
CA THR A 35 -13.92 3.87 -7.58
C THR A 35 -14.12 5.27 -6.99
N ILE A 36 -13.10 5.84 -6.31
CA ILE A 36 -13.19 7.20 -5.77
C ILE A 36 -13.23 8.23 -6.90
N ALA A 37 -12.48 7.99 -8.00
CA ALA A 37 -12.54 8.84 -9.18
C ALA A 37 -13.97 8.93 -9.74
N SER A 38 -14.68 7.82 -9.89
CA SER A 38 -16.07 7.79 -10.34
C SER A 38 -16.99 8.51 -9.34
N PHE A 39 -16.84 8.23 -8.05
CA PHE A 39 -17.63 8.86 -7.00
C PHE A 39 -17.47 10.39 -6.96
N THR A 40 -16.28 10.90 -7.19
CA THR A 40 -16.06 12.36 -7.25
C THR A 40 -16.84 13.01 -8.38
N GLN A 41 -17.07 12.31 -9.50
CA GLN A 41 -17.91 12.80 -10.59
C GLN A 41 -19.40 12.79 -10.21
N GLU A 42 -19.87 11.79 -9.48
CA GLU A 42 -21.27 11.69 -9.01
C GLU A 42 -21.64 12.84 -8.08
N ILE A 43 -20.71 13.29 -7.23
CA ILE A 43 -20.90 14.44 -6.33
C ILE A 43 -20.59 15.80 -7.01
N ASN A 44 -20.53 15.83 -8.36
CA ASN A 44 -20.28 17.02 -9.16
C ASN A 44 -18.92 17.70 -8.92
N MET A 45 -17.90 16.97 -8.50
CA MET A 45 -16.54 17.48 -8.47
C MET A 45 -16.01 17.58 -9.90
N SER A 46 -15.42 18.73 -10.25
CA SER A 46 -14.88 18.93 -11.58
C SER A 46 -13.64 18.05 -11.82
N MET A 47 -13.42 17.64 -13.09
CA MET A 47 -12.20 16.92 -13.48
C MET A 47 -10.91 17.67 -13.12
N SER A 48 -10.94 19.00 -13.15
CA SER A 48 -9.82 19.84 -12.74
C SER A 48 -9.50 19.68 -11.25
N GLN A 49 -10.53 19.64 -10.41
CA GLN A 49 -10.36 19.38 -8.96
C GLN A 49 -9.81 17.99 -8.69
N TYR A 50 -10.35 16.97 -9.37
CA TYR A 50 -9.82 15.61 -9.23
C TYR A 50 -8.36 15.51 -9.70
N SER A 51 -8.01 16.12 -10.84
CA SER A 51 -6.63 16.15 -11.33
C SER A 51 -5.69 16.90 -10.39
N LEU A 52 -6.19 17.92 -9.66
CA LEU A 52 -5.40 18.65 -8.67
C LEU A 52 -5.02 17.75 -7.48
N LEU A 53 -5.84 16.77 -7.09
CA LEU A 53 -5.48 15.79 -6.06
C LEU A 53 -4.19 15.06 -6.44
N TRP A 54 -4.11 14.58 -7.68
CA TRP A 54 -2.93 13.86 -8.19
C TRP A 54 -1.73 14.78 -8.42
N THR A 55 -1.98 16.04 -8.79
CA THR A 55 -0.91 17.03 -8.89
C THR A 55 -0.26 17.28 -7.51
N VAL A 56 -1.08 17.41 -6.47
CA VAL A 56 -0.59 17.57 -5.09
C VAL A 56 0.14 16.32 -4.62
N ASN A 57 -0.39 15.11 -4.90
CA ASN A 57 0.31 13.86 -4.64
C ASN A 57 1.71 13.86 -5.26
N GLY A 58 1.82 14.13 -6.57
CA GLY A 58 3.12 14.14 -7.27
C GLY A 58 4.10 15.18 -6.71
N ILE A 59 3.63 16.40 -6.43
CA ILE A 59 4.48 17.46 -5.82
C ILE A 59 4.93 17.02 -4.43
N MET A 60 4.05 16.45 -3.61
CA MET A 60 4.40 15.99 -2.29
C MET A 60 5.46 14.89 -2.32
N ILE A 61 5.37 13.93 -3.24
CA ILE A 61 6.40 12.89 -3.39
C ILE A 61 7.76 13.53 -3.67
N LEU A 62 7.83 14.50 -4.56
CA LEU A 62 9.09 15.16 -4.92
C LEU A 62 9.68 15.99 -3.78
N VAL A 63 8.83 16.76 -3.08
CA VAL A 63 9.27 17.73 -2.07
C VAL A 63 9.39 17.10 -0.69
N ALA A 64 8.43 16.27 -0.29
CA ALA A 64 8.37 15.74 1.06
C ALA A 64 9.19 14.44 1.23
N GLN A 65 9.51 13.70 0.18
CA GLN A 65 10.32 12.49 0.30
C GLN A 65 11.70 12.74 0.93
N PRO A 66 12.47 13.78 0.54
CA PRO A 66 13.70 14.10 1.25
C PRO A 66 13.51 14.48 2.72
N LEU A 67 12.37 15.10 3.06
CA LEU A 67 12.04 15.52 4.43
C LEU A 67 11.60 14.34 5.32
N ILE A 68 11.00 13.32 4.72
CA ILE A 68 10.58 12.11 5.44
C ILE A 68 11.75 11.15 5.68
N MET A 69 12.79 11.18 4.87
CA MET A 69 13.96 10.30 5.03
C MET A 69 14.60 10.37 6.43
N PRO A 70 14.78 11.54 7.08
CA PRO A 70 15.24 11.58 8.47
C PRO A 70 14.29 10.89 9.45
N VAL A 71 12.96 11.05 9.24
CA VAL A 71 11.94 10.40 10.08
C VAL A 71 12.01 8.88 9.94
N ILE A 72 12.18 8.38 8.70
CA ILE A 72 12.39 6.95 8.44
C ILE A 72 13.65 6.44 9.15
N ARG A 73 14.73 7.23 9.15
CA ARG A 73 15.98 6.88 9.88
C ARG A 73 15.76 6.82 11.40
N LEU A 74 14.90 7.66 11.98
CA LEU A 74 14.54 7.61 13.40
C LEU A 74 13.83 6.30 13.78
N LEU A 75 13.19 5.61 12.85
CA LEU A 75 12.63 4.27 13.04
C LEU A 75 13.72 3.19 13.10
N LYS A 76 14.99 3.59 13.30
CA LYS A 76 16.17 2.72 13.46
C LYS A 76 16.38 1.72 12.31
N GLY A 77 15.97 2.08 11.10
CA GLY A 77 16.06 1.22 9.91
C GLY A 77 15.12 0.00 9.95
N ASN A 78 14.18 -0.05 10.90
CA ASN A 78 13.24 -1.16 10.98
C ASN A 78 12.13 -0.99 9.93
N LEU A 79 12.33 -1.62 8.78
CA LEU A 79 11.42 -1.57 7.63
C LEU A 79 10.01 -2.05 7.98
N LYS A 80 9.88 -2.99 8.93
CA LYS A 80 8.58 -3.47 9.41
C LYS A 80 7.80 -2.36 10.12
N TYR A 81 8.44 -1.63 11.03
CA TYR A 81 7.81 -0.47 11.69
C TYR A 81 7.50 0.63 10.69
N GLN A 82 8.37 0.86 9.73
CA GLN A 82 8.12 1.82 8.65
C GLN A 82 6.83 1.47 7.90
N MET A 83 6.65 0.21 7.48
CA MET A 83 5.43 -0.24 6.81
C MET A 83 4.20 -0.18 7.71
N LEU A 84 4.31 -0.53 9.01
CA LEU A 84 3.20 -0.40 9.96
C LEU A 84 2.70 1.03 10.06
N VAL A 85 3.61 1.99 10.18
CA VAL A 85 3.27 3.42 10.19
C VAL A 85 2.60 3.81 8.87
N GLY A 86 3.14 3.39 7.73
CA GLY A 86 2.56 3.69 6.42
C GLY A 86 1.15 3.12 6.23
N ILE A 87 0.91 1.86 6.65
CA ILE A 87 -0.43 1.25 6.57
C ILE A 87 -1.41 1.94 7.56
N ALA A 88 -0.96 2.32 8.75
CA ALA A 88 -1.79 3.09 9.68
C ALA A 88 -2.19 4.45 9.08
N ILE A 89 -1.28 5.11 8.38
CA ILE A 89 -1.58 6.35 7.63
C ILE A 89 -2.58 6.08 6.48
N PHE A 90 -2.47 4.96 5.76
CA PHE A 90 -3.48 4.57 4.77
C PHE A 90 -4.86 4.40 5.39
N ILE A 91 -4.96 3.70 6.53
CA ILE A 91 -6.22 3.55 7.26
C ILE A 91 -6.81 4.92 7.62
N MET A 92 -5.99 5.84 8.12
CA MET A 92 -6.42 7.22 8.42
C MET A 92 -6.91 7.97 7.18
N SER A 93 -6.23 7.82 6.04
CA SER A 93 -6.66 8.40 4.77
C SER A 93 -8.05 7.91 4.39
N PHE A 94 -8.28 6.59 4.37
CA PHE A 94 -9.58 6.00 4.05
C PHE A 94 -10.66 6.41 5.06
N LEU A 95 -10.33 6.50 6.34
CA LEU A 95 -11.25 6.95 7.38
C LEU A 95 -11.68 8.41 7.13
N VAL A 96 -10.74 9.32 6.87
CA VAL A 96 -11.04 10.73 6.57
C VAL A 96 -11.86 10.83 5.29
N THR A 97 -11.46 10.12 4.24
CA THR A 97 -12.13 10.16 2.93
C THR A 97 -13.54 9.54 2.98
N SER A 98 -13.82 8.62 3.91
CA SER A 98 -15.16 8.05 4.06
C SER A 98 -16.23 9.07 4.50
N PHE A 99 -15.82 10.21 5.01
CA PHE A 99 -16.70 11.35 5.36
C PHE A 99 -16.60 12.49 4.35
N ALA A 100 -15.98 12.25 3.18
CA ALA A 100 -15.74 13.31 2.22
C ALA A 100 -16.99 13.59 1.36
N GLU A 101 -17.55 14.79 1.50
CA GLU A 101 -18.60 15.35 0.66
C GLU A 101 -18.11 16.56 -0.16
N GLN A 102 -16.92 17.05 0.14
CA GLN A 102 -16.34 18.26 -0.45
C GLN A 102 -14.90 18.03 -0.88
N PHE A 103 -14.47 18.74 -1.91
CA PHE A 103 -13.10 18.70 -2.43
C PHE A 103 -12.02 18.83 -1.35
N SER A 104 -12.19 19.72 -0.36
CA SER A 104 -11.22 19.92 0.70
C SER A 104 -10.96 18.67 1.54
N VAL A 105 -11.98 17.85 1.80
CA VAL A 105 -11.82 16.61 2.57
C VAL A 105 -11.12 15.54 1.74
N PHE A 106 -11.43 15.43 0.43
CA PHE A 106 -10.67 14.58 -0.49
C PHE A 106 -9.20 15.00 -0.57
N MET A 107 -8.93 16.31 -0.60
CA MET A 107 -7.56 16.83 -0.59
C MET A 107 -6.81 16.42 0.68
N ILE A 108 -7.44 16.55 1.84
CA ILE A 108 -6.84 16.09 3.12
C ILE A 108 -6.59 14.58 3.06
N GLY A 109 -7.57 13.79 2.60
CA GLY A 109 -7.43 12.35 2.41
C GLY A 109 -6.26 11.98 1.50
N MET A 110 -6.10 12.70 0.37
CA MET A 110 -4.98 12.51 -0.57
C MET A 110 -3.63 12.86 0.05
N ILE A 111 -3.53 13.96 0.78
CA ILE A 111 -2.31 14.35 1.50
C ILE A 111 -1.91 13.26 2.50
N ILE A 112 -2.86 12.75 3.28
CA ILE A 112 -2.61 11.67 4.24
C ILE A 112 -2.19 10.39 3.49
N LEU A 113 -2.88 10.02 2.40
CA LEU A 113 -2.53 8.87 1.56
C LEU A 113 -1.08 8.96 1.08
N THR A 114 -0.70 10.11 0.53
CA THR A 114 0.63 10.37 -0.01
C THR A 114 1.72 10.20 1.05
N LEU A 115 1.47 10.64 2.28
CA LEU A 115 2.40 10.40 3.39
C LEU A 115 2.55 8.88 3.63
N GLY A 116 1.45 8.12 3.63
CA GLY A 116 1.50 6.67 3.84
C GLY A 116 2.30 5.94 2.74
N GLU A 117 2.13 6.32 1.47
CA GLU A 117 2.84 5.69 0.35
C GLU A 117 4.35 5.90 0.42
N MET A 118 4.81 7.04 0.91
CA MET A 118 6.24 7.30 1.10
C MET A 118 6.90 6.37 2.13
N PHE A 119 6.12 5.80 3.04
CA PHE A 119 6.60 4.80 4.00
C PHE A 119 6.52 3.38 3.42
N VAL A 120 5.43 3.02 2.75
CA VAL A 120 5.19 1.63 2.31
C VAL A 120 5.98 1.29 1.05
N TRP A 121 5.90 2.12 0.00
CA TRP A 121 6.43 1.77 -1.32
C TRP A 121 7.94 1.54 -1.36
N PRO A 122 8.80 2.32 -0.68
CA PRO A 122 10.24 2.05 -0.70
C PRO A 122 10.65 0.88 0.21
N ALA A 123 9.86 0.58 1.25
CA ALA A 123 10.19 -0.47 2.21
C ALA A 123 10.04 -1.88 1.61
N VAL A 124 9.00 -2.13 0.81
CA VAL A 124 8.70 -3.46 0.27
C VAL A 124 9.80 -4.00 -0.66
N PRO A 125 10.26 -3.26 -1.70
CA PRO A 125 11.38 -3.70 -2.52
C PRO A 125 12.67 -3.89 -1.72
N THR A 126 12.89 -3.06 -0.70
CA THR A 126 14.08 -3.16 0.17
C THR A 126 14.06 -4.47 0.95
N ILE A 127 12.94 -4.86 1.56
CA ILE A 127 12.79 -6.15 2.25
C ILE A 127 12.92 -7.31 1.26
N ALA A 128 12.30 -7.23 0.09
CA ALA A 128 12.43 -8.26 -0.92
C ALA A 128 13.90 -8.51 -1.32
N ASN A 129 14.69 -7.46 -1.42
CA ASN A 129 16.12 -7.54 -1.70
C ASN A 129 16.88 -8.20 -0.56
N GLN A 130 16.58 -7.85 0.70
CA GLN A 130 17.20 -8.46 1.89
C GLN A 130 16.84 -9.95 2.03
N LEU A 131 15.63 -10.34 1.64
CA LEU A 131 15.17 -11.73 1.67
C LEU A 131 15.74 -12.56 0.52
N ALA A 132 16.22 -11.95 -0.54
CA ALA A 132 16.66 -12.66 -1.73
C ALA A 132 17.97 -13.43 -1.49
N PRO A 133 18.05 -14.73 -1.85
CA PRO A 133 19.33 -15.41 -1.96
C PRO A 133 20.21 -14.73 -3.01
N LYS A 134 21.54 -14.76 -2.81
CA LYS A 134 22.50 -14.17 -3.75
C LYS A 134 22.26 -14.62 -5.19
N GLY A 135 22.16 -13.65 -6.10
CA GLY A 135 21.88 -13.86 -7.53
C GLY A 135 20.41 -14.12 -7.87
N LYS A 136 19.46 -13.97 -6.91
CA LYS A 136 18.01 -14.09 -7.12
C LYS A 136 17.24 -12.80 -6.81
N GLU A 137 17.95 -11.71 -6.62
CA GLU A 137 17.37 -10.41 -6.28
C GLU A 137 16.32 -9.96 -7.31
N GLY A 138 16.64 -10.11 -8.60
CA GLY A 138 15.71 -9.79 -9.69
C GLY A 138 14.43 -10.64 -9.68
N ALA A 139 14.52 -11.93 -9.32
CA ALA A 139 13.34 -12.78 -9.21
C ALA A 139 12.44 -12.34 -8.03
N PHE A 140 13.02 -11.99 -6.89
CA PHE A 140 12.27 -11.50 -5.72
C PHE A 140 11.60 -10.15 -6.01
N GLN A 141 12.28 -9.24 -6.72
CA GLN A 141 11.66 -8.00 -7.21
C GLN A 141 10.53 -8.29 -8.21
N GLY A 142 10.70 -9.28 -9.07
CA GLY A 142 9.65 -9.73 -9.98
C GLY A 142 8.38 -10.21 -9.26
N TYR A 143 8.51 -10.98 -8.16
CA TYR A 143 7.37 -11.39 -7.34
C TYR A 143 6.66 -10.19 -6.71
N VAL A 144 7.40 -9.21 -6.18
CA VAL A 144 6.83 -7.98 -5.60
C VAL A 144 6.07 -7.18 -6.66
N ASN A 145 6.65 -7.00 -7.85
CA ASN A 145 5.99 -6.29 -8.94
C ASN A 145 4.74 -7.02 -9.43
N SER A 146 4.79 -8.36 -9.49
CA SER A 146 3.61 -9.17 -9.83
C SER A 146 2.51 -9.01 -8.77
N ALA A 147 2.86 -8.98 -7.49
CA ALA A 147 1.92 -8.76 -6.40
C ALA A 147 1.24 -7.38 -6.51
N ALA A 148 2.02 -6.33 -6.82
CA ALA A 148 1.47 -5.00 -7.09
C ALA A 148 0.49 -5.02 -8.26
N THR A 149 0.86 -5.69 -9.37
CA THR A 149 0.02 -5.81 -10.56
C THR A 149 -1.29 -6.54 -10.26
N VAL A 150 -1.24 -7.62 -9.46
CA VAL A 150 -2.45 -8.32 -8.99
C VAL A 150 -3.36 -7.37 -8.21
N GLY A 151 -2.82 -6.61 -7.26
CA GLY A 151 -3.59 -5.62 -6.50
C GLY A 151 -4.25 -4.56 -7.39
N LYS A 152 -3.49 -4.02 -8.35
CA LYS A 152 -4.00 -3.03 -9.32
C LYS A 152 -5.07 -3.61 -10.24
N ALA A 153 -4.94 -4.86 -10.68
CA ALA A 153 -5.88 -5.50 -11.60
C ALA A 153 -7.22 -5.85 -10.91
N PHE A 154 -7.16 -6.38 -9.69
CA PHE A 154 -8.37 -6.81 -8.96
C PHE A 154 -9.01 -5.69 -8.12
N GLY A 155 -8.24 -4.66 -7.75
CA GLY A 155 -8.74 -3.56 -6.93
C GLY A 155 -9.98 -2.87 -7.49
N PRO A 156 -9.99 -2.38 -8.75
CA PRO A 156 -11.15 -1.72 -9.33
C PRO A 156 -12.38 -2.62 -9.38
N LEU A 157 -12.20 -3.91 -9.67
CA LEU A 157 -13.29 -4.89 -9.68
C LEU A 157 -13.90 -5.05 -8.28
N ILE A 158 -13.06 -5.20 -7.26
CA ILE A 158 -13.50 -5.35 -5.86
C ILE A 158 -14.24 -4.07 -5.42
N GLY A 159 -13.66 -2.89 -5.69
CA GLY A 159 -14.27 -1.62 -5.31
C GLY A 159 -15.60 -1.37 -6.02
N GLY A 160 -15.66 -1.61 -7.34
CA GLY A 160 -16.88 -1.46 -8.13
C GLY A 160 -18.00 -2.38 -7.62
N VAL A 161 -17.72 -3.68 -7.44
CA VAL A 161 -18.71 -4.64 -6.90
C VAL A 161 -19.21 -4.22 -5.51
N LEU A 162 -18.34 -3.69 -4.64
CA LEU A 162 -18.76 -3.23 -3.31
C LEU A 162 -19.68 -2.01 -3.39
N VAL A 163 -19.39 -1.06 -4.28
CA VAL A 163 -20.24 0.12 -4.47
C VAL A 163 -21.57 -0.24 -5.12
N ASP A 164 -21.55 -1.04 -6.18
CA ASP A 164 -22.76 -1.45 -6.92
C ASP A 164 -23.71 -2.31 -6.06
N THR A 165 -23.15 -3.15 -5.17
CA THR A 165 -23.95 -4.06 -4.33
C THR A 165 -24.43 -3.39 -3.05
N PHE A 166 -23.65 -2.50 -2.47
CA PHE A 166 -23.95 -1.88 -1.19
C PHE A 166 -23.98 -0.36 -1.31
N ASN A 167 -22.83 0.30 -1.19
CA ASN A 167 -22.64 1.75 -1.35
C ASN A 167 -21.16 2.13 -1.20
N MET A 168 -20.86 3.40 -1.42
CA MET A 168 -19.50 3.94 -1.28
C MET A 168 -18.94 3.80 0.14
N GLN A 169 -19.78 3.96 1.17
CA GLN A 169 -19.35 3.79 2.57
C GLN A 169 -18.89 2.36 2.87
N ALA A 170 -19.61 1.36 2.34
CA ALA A 170 -19.22 -0.05 2.49
C ALA A 170 -17.86 -0.34 1.82
N MET A 171 -17.58 0.29 0.68
CA MET A 171 -16.27 0.20 0.01
C MET A 171 -15.17 0.77 0.93
N PHE A 172 -15.33 1.97 1.49
CA PHE A 172 -14.33 2.54 2.40
C PHE A 172 -14.07 1.65 3.60
N LEU A 173 -15.12 1.18 4.27
CA LEU A 173 -15.00 0.29 5.43
C LEU A 173 -14.33 -1.04 5.07
N SER A 174 -14.64 -1.59 3.89
CA SER A 174 -14.00 -2.82 3.39
C SER A 174 -12.51 -2.61 3.12
N MET A 175 -12.10 -1.48 2.55
CA MET A 175 -10.68 -1.17 2.35
C MET A 175 -9.94 -1.00 3.69
N ILE A 176 -10.56 -0.36 4.68
CA ILE A 176 -10.01 -0.28 6.04
C ILE A 176 -9.85 -1.69 6.62
N GLY A 177 -10.86 -2.56 6.49
CA GLY A 177 -10.80 -3.96 6.93
C GLY A 177 -9.67 -4.74 6.25
N LEU A 178 -9.51 -4.59 4.93
CA LEU A 178 -8.41 -5.19 4.17
C LEU A 178 -7.04 -4.68 4.64
N LEU A 179 -6.90 -3.40 4.97
CA LEU A 179 -5.65 -2.85 5.50
C LEU A 179 -5.31 -3.42 6.88
N PHE A 180 -6.29 -3.73 7.74
CA PHE A 180 -6.03 -4.48 8.98
C PHE A 180 -5.56 -5.91 8.70
N ILE A 181 -6.08 -6.56 7.66
CA ILE A 181 -5.57 -7.87 7.21
C ILE A 181 -4.14 -7.73 6.69
N ALA A 182 -3.81 -6.65 5.98
CA ALA A 182 -2.44 -6.36 5.56
C ALA A 182 -1.49 -6.23 6.77
N VAL A 183 -1.91 -5.51 7.82
CA VAL A 183 -1.16 -5.44 9.09
C VAL A 183 -0.92 -6.84 9.68
N PHE A 184 -1.92 -7.71 9.68
CA PHE A 184 -1.75 -9.08 10.16
C PHE A 184 -0.67 -9.84 9.38
N PHE A 185 -0.70 -9.79 8.04
CA PHE A 185 0.34 -10.43 7.21
C PHE A 185 1.72 -9.82 7.47
N LEU A 186 1.80 -8.50 7.63
CA LEU A 186 3.03 -7.81 7.99
C LEU A 186 3.57 -8.22 9.36
N MET A 187 2.71 -8.51 10.32
CA MET A 187 3.15 -8.95 11.66
C MET A 187 3.72 -10.36 11.68
N ILE A 188 3.39 -11.19 10.70
CA ILE A 188 3.78 -12.61 10.69
C ILE A 188 4.85 -12.96 9.66
N TYR A 189 5.14 -12.08 8.67
CA TYR A 189 6.03 -12.44 7.55
C TYR A 189 7.43 -12.84 7.99
N ASP A 190 7.97 -12.21 9.04
CA ASP A 190 9.34 -12.37 9.53
C ASP A 190 9.49 -13.37 10.69
N ARG A 191 8.38 -13.93 11.21
CA ARG A 191 8.40 -14.78 12.42
C ARG A 191 9.30 -16.03 12.32
N LYS A 192 9.51 -16.55 11.12
CA LYS A 192 10.33 -17.76 10.87
C LYS A 192 11.71 -17.44 10.34
N LEU A 193 12.03 -16.16 10.14
CA LEU A 193 13.36 -15.75 9.71
C LEU A 193 14.37 -15.88 10.85
N PRO A 194 15.63 -16.27 10.58
CA PRO A 194 16.72 -16.17 11.53
C PRO A 194 16.88 -14.70 11.97
N LYS A 195 17.29 -14.48 13.23
CA LYS A 195 17.45 -13.12 13.79
C LYS A 195 18.60 -12.31 13.17
N ASP A 196 19.39 -12.95 12.32
CA ASP A 196 20.60 -12.41 11.69
C ASP A 196 20.40 -12.02 10.21
N VAL A 197 19.16 -11.93 9.76
CA VAL A 197 18.80 -11.50 8.40
C VAL A 197 18.12 -10.13 8.41
#